data_167b8f729e9b58cf3cebdcc804e550db
#
_entry.id   167b8f729e9b58cf3cebdcc804e550db
#
_cell.length_a   1.000
_cell.length_b   1.000
_cell.length_c   1.000
_cell.angle_alpha   90.00
_cell.angle_beta   90.00
_cell.angle_gamma   90.00
#
_symmetry.space_group_name_H-M   'P 1'
#
loop_
_entity.id
_entity.type
_entity.pdbx_description
1 polymer ?
#
loop_
_entity_poly.entity_id
_entity_poly.type
_entity_poly.pdbx_seq_one_letter_code
_entity_poly.pdbx_strand_id
1 'polypeptide(L)'
;MVQALLLALLLNQAAQPKAPNIVLIVTDDLGARDLGFSGSTFHKTPNLDKLAAESAVFTNAYSACPVCSPSRAGILTGQHPARIHVTDWIPGQPSNPSQPLLRPEDLQGLPKGIVSLPRLLQERGYATFHVGKWHLGGKGSLPTDHGFDVNIAGDQAGSPRSYFAPYQSANGMFMPGLEKAPPGEYLTDRLNAESRRLIKDHIRLDNSRPFFLYLSHFAPHTPLKAQDHLISKFPTKPTPGKQSNAIYAAMIAAIDEGVGQLRETLEQLGIDKETVIVFTSDNGGLCTTEGPNTPSTFNGPFREGKGYLYEGGIRVPLLIHAPKQGKPKQIGQQVWGPDLTPTLAQLAGINHVPSAVDGISLLGGLQGTKGDLPLRNLVWHYPHYSGQGGRPGGVWRDGPWKLIEFYETGRRELFHLEKDPSENRNLALDESIRVKAMAAKLNDWRNSAKVQLMRPNPKYLPNPASKNGIITLHGKTAEVTGAMLRFEPLPHKQTLGFWVVKEDAAWWEFTLDKAGEYQVEILQGCGNGSGGAELEISIGNESLKHKVVETGGFQVFRPFVVGNITLETSGRKRLDLKALSKPGPAVGDVRQIRLIPR
;
A
#
# COMPACT_ATOMS: atom_id res chain seq x y z
N MET A 1 -50.15 44.23 4.37
CA MET A 1 -49.01 43.75 5.17
C MET A 1 -48.68 42.27 5.00
N VAL A 2 -49.64 41.36 4.96
CA VAL A 2 -49.40 39.92 4.79
C VAL A 2 -48.80 39.55 3.42
N GLN A 3 -49.22 40.20 2.33
CA GLN A 3 -48.65 39.99 1.00
C GLN A 3 -47.19 40.49 0.84
N ALA A 4 -46.82 41.54 1.56
CA ALA A 4 -45.42 42.03 1.57
C ALA A 4 -44.48 41.10 2.35
N LEU A 5 -44.96 40.43 3.41
CA LEU A 5 -44.20 39.44 4.16
C LEU A 5 -43.99 38.14 3.36
N LEU A 6 -44.98 37.71 2.59
CA LEU A 6 -44.85 36.52 1.70
C LEU A 6 -43.86 36.79 0.54
N LEU A 7 -43.84 38.00 -0.01
CA LEU A 7 -42.88 38.39 -1.05
C LEU A 7 -41.45 38.51 -0.51
N ALA A 8 -41.27 38.99 0.74
CA ALA A 8 -39.98 39.05 1.39
C ALA A 8 -39.44 37.68 1.78
N LEU A 9 -40.31 36.70 2.08
CA LEU A 9 -39.91 35.29 2.33
C LEU A 9 -39.49 34.56 1.04
N LEU A 10 -40.07 34.96 -0.13
CA LEU A 10 -39.70 34.41 -1.44
C LEU A 10 -38.42 35.02 -2.01
N LEU A 11 -38.06 36.26 -1.60
CA LEU A 11 -36.86 36.94 -2.08
C LEU A 11 -35.60 36.64 -1.26
N ASN A 12 -35.72 35.95 -0.13
CA ASN A 12 -34.59 35.64 0.75
C ASN A 12 -34.14 34.18 0.74
N GLN A 13 -34.53 33.41 -0.30
CA GLN A 13 -33.78 32.23 -0.67
C GLN A 13 -32.52 32.71 -1.41
N ALA A 14 -31.50 33.17 -0.62
CA ALA A 14 -30.16 33.26 -1.16
C ALA A 14 -29.88 31.92 -1.87
N ALA A 15 -29.66 31.99 -3.20
CA ALA A 15 -29.41 30.80 -4.00
C ALA A 15 -28.32 30.00 -3.28
N GLN A 16 -28.68 28.83 -2.80
CA GLN A 16 -27.71 27.93 -2.16
C GLN A 16 -26.55 27.79 -3.13
N PRO A 17 -25.29 28.00 -2.69
CA PRO A 17 -24.16 27.90 -3.60
C PRO A 17 -24.22 26.55 -4.30
N LYS A 18 -24.15 26.58 -5.64
CA LYS A 18 -24.19 25.36 -6.47
C LYS A 18 -23.12 24.39 -5.94
N ALA A 19 -23.54 23.16 -5.64
CA ALA A 19 -22.63 22.12 -5.19
C ALA A 19 -21.56 21.87 -6.25
N PRO A 20 -20.28 21.67 -5.89
CA PRO A 20 -19.21 21.50 -6.86
C PRO A 20 -19.32 20.17 -7.59
N ASN A 21 -18.83 20.10 -8.83
CA ASN A 21 -18.49 18.83 -9.44
C ASN A 21 -17.30 18.21 -8.71
N ILE A 22 -17.22 16.90 -8.70
CA ILE A 22 -16.16 16.17 -7.99
C ILE A 22 -15.52 15.15 -8.93
N VAL A 23 -14.21 15.21 -9.06
CA VAL A 23 -13.38 14.21 -9.74
C VAL A 23 -12.44 13.60 -8.71
N LEU A 24 -12.58 12.31 -8.45
CA LEU A 24 -11.68 11.53 -7.60
C LEU A 24 -10.86 10.59 -8.47
N ILE A 25 -9.56 10.85 -8.57
CA ILE A 25 -8.61 10.05 -9.33
C ILE A 25 -7.82 9.18 -8.35
N VAL A 26 -7.93 7.87 -8.50
CA VAL A 26 -7.19 6.89 -7.70
C VAL A 26 -6.35 6.01 -8.62
N THR A 27 -5.05 6.00 -8.39
CA THR A 27 -4.11 5.13 -9.07
C THR A 27 -3.89 3.83 -8.29
N ASP A 28 -3.27 2.85 -8.91
CA ASP A 28 -3.07 1.51 -8.39
C ASP A 28 -1.56 1.22 -8.25
N ASP A 29 -1.08 1.00 -7.02
CA ASP A 29 0.34 0.76 -6.71
C ASP A 29 1.28 1.95 -7.02
N LEU A 30 0.83 3.18 -6.89
CA LEU A 30 1.69 4.36 -7.07
C LEU A 30 2.32 4.77 -5.74
N GLY A 31 3.64 4.76 -5.67
CA GLY A 31 4.39 5.12 -4.47
C GLY A 31 4.29 6.63 -4.14
N ALA A 32 4.38 6.96 -2.84
CA ALA A 32 4.31 8.34 -2.35
C ALA A 32 5.39 9.27 -2.93
N ARG A 33 6.49 8.69 -3.45
CA ARG A 33 7.64 9.42 -4.02
C ARG A 33 7.76 9.28 -5.53
N ASP A 34 6.73 8.77 -6.20
CA ASP A 34 6.78 8.45 -7.63
C ASP A 34 6.31 9.61 -8.56
N LEU A 35 6.10 10.81 -8.01
CA LEU A 35 5.67 11.98 -8.77
C LEU A 35 6.67 13.14 -8.62
N GLY A 36 6.73 14.04 -9.61
CA GLY A 36 7.65 15.19 -9.60
C GLY A 36 7.44 16.05 -8.35
N PHE A 37 6.22 16.48 -8.07
CA PHE A 37 5.91 17.30 -6.89
C PHE A 37 6.20 16.59 -5.54
N SER A 38 6.28 15.26 -5.54
CA SER A 38 6.64 14.48 -4.35
C SER A 38 8.14 14.13 -4.28
N GLY A 39 8.93 14.59 -5.26
CA GLY A 39 10.40 14.55 -5.26
C GLY A 39 11.04 13.48 -6.15
N SER A 40 10.30 12.85 -7.06
CA SER A 40 10.91 12.02 -8.10
C SER A 40 11.69 12.90 -9.09
N THR A 41 12.89 12.47 -9.39
CA THR A 41 13.69 13.05 -10.48
C THR A 41 13.67 12.17 -11.73
N PHE A 42 13.19 10.94 -11.59
CA PHE A 42 13.10 9.96 -12.67
C PHE A 42 11.75 10.04 -13.39
N HIS A 43 10.64 9.99 -12.66
CA HIS A 43 9.31 10.11 -13.23
C HIS A 43 8.99 11.56 -13.61
N LYS A 44 8.40 11.74 -14.79
CA LYS A 44 8.06 13.07 -15.33
C LYS A 44 6.55 13.24 -15.32
N THR A 45 6.07 14.18 -14.47
CA THR A 45 4.64 14.39 -14.24
C THR A 45 4.24 15.86 -14.28
N PRO A 46 4.51 16.57 -15.41
CA PRO A 46 4.36 18.03 -15.49
C PRO A 46 2.92 18.51 -15.26
N ASN A 47 1.90 17.72 -15.64
CA ASN A 47 0.49 18.10 -15.45
C ASN A 47 0.05 17.93 -13.99
N LEU A 48 0.47 16.84 -13.33
CA LEU A 48 0.26 16.64 -11.90
C LEU A 48 1.06 17.63 -11.06
N ASP A 49 2.28 17.99 -11.46
CA ASP A 49 3.09 19.00 -10.78
C ASP A 49 2.43 20.39 -10.87
N LYS A 50 1.85 20.75 -12.04
CA LYS A 50 1.04 21.96 -12.20
C LYS A 50 -0.21 21.91 -11.33
N LEU A 51 -0.94 20.80 -11.31
CA LEU A 51 -2.12 20.62 -10.46
C LEU A 51 -1.75 20.73 -8.97
N ALA A 52 -0.64 20.13 -8.55
CA ALA A 52 -0.15 20.19 -7.16
C ALA A 52 0.18 21.63 -6.74
N ALA A 53 0.77 22.43 -7.64
CA ALA A 53 1.08 23.85 -7.38
C ALA A 53 -0.19 24.70 -7.14
N GLU A 54 -1.35 24.23 -7.61
CA GLU A 54 -2.66 24.89 -7.46
C GLU A 54 -3.52 24.24 -6.37
N SER A 55 -3.01 23.26 -5.61
CA SER A 55 -3.76 22.40 -4.70
C SER A 55 -3.27 22.47 -3.26
N ALA A 56 -4.07 21.93 -2.33
CA ALA A 56 -3.59 21.50 -1.02
C ALA A 56 -2.88 20.14 -1.20
N VAL A 57 -1.58 20.08 -0.89
CA VAL A 57 -0.76 18.86 -0.95
C VAL A 57 -0.54 18.34 0.46
N PHE A 58 -0.99 17.11 0.73
CA PHE A 58 -0.86 16.46 2.04
C PHE A 58 0.43 15.65 2.09
N THR A 59 1.39 16.09 2.89
CA THR A 59 2.72 15.45 2.94
C THR A 59 2.77 14.22 3.85
N ASN A 60 1.74 14.00 4.69
CA ASN A 60 1.58 12.85 5.58
C ASN A 60 0.26 12.11 5.29
N ALA A 61 0.05 11.72 4.03
CA ALA A 61 -1.14 11.00 3.59
C ALA A 61 -0.90 9.50 3.51
N TYR A 62 -1.92 8.73 3.91
CA TYR A 62 -1.85 7.28 4.04
C TYR A 62 -3.03 6.57 3.38
N SER A 63 -2.79 5.38 2.88
CA SER A 63 -3.83 4.41 2.56
C SER A 63 -4.36 3.75 3.84
N ALA A 64 -5.57 3.19 3.79
CA ALA A 64 -6.13 2.46 4.92
C ALA A 64 -5.57 1.03 5.08
N CYS A 65 -4.87 0.54 4.06
CA CYS A 65 -4.28 -0.80 4.01
C CYS A 65 -3.09 -0.82 3.05
N PRO A 66 -2.11 -1.72 3.20
CA PRO A 66 -1.00 -1.84 2.27
C PRO A 66 -1.35 -2.55 0.94
N VAL A 67 -2.64 -2.86 0.69
CA VAL A 67 -3.13 -3.52 -0.53
C VAL A 67 -4.46 -2.93 -1.01
N CYS A 68 -4.82 -3.21 -2.28
CA CYS A 68 -5.85 -2.52 -3.07
C CYS A 68 -7.27 -2.53 -2.48
N SER A 69 -7.95 -3.69 -2.41
CA SER A 69 -9.40 -3.76 -2.09
C SER A 69 -9.75 -3.11 -0.77
N PRO A 70 -9.07 -3.39 0.36
CA PRO A 70 -9.41 -2.76 1.63
C PRO A 70 -9.16 -1.24 1.61
N SER A 71 -8.13 -0.76 0.93
CA SER A 71 -7.88 0.68 0.79
C SER A 71 -8.99 1.36 0.00
N ARG A 72 -9.42 0.78 -1.12
CA ARG A 72 -10.54 1.29 -1.95
C ARG A 72 -11.85 1.27 -1.18
N ALA A 73 -12.11 0.21 -0.39
CA ALA A 73 -13.25 0.16 0.51
C ALA A 73 -13.22 1.32 1.53
N GLY A 74 -12.06 1.59 2.13
CA GLY A 74 -11.88 2.71 3.06
C GLY A 74 -12.14 4.07 2.41
N ILE A 75 -11.64 4.30 1.19
CA ILE A 75 -11.87 5.55 0.42
C ILE A 75 -13.35 5.77 0.16
N LEU A 76 -14.10 4.74 -0.26
CA LEU A 76 -15.49 4.88 -0.70
C LEU A 76 -16.51 4.81 0.45
N THR A 77 -16.15 4.30 1.63
CA THR A 77 -17.06 4.17 2.77
C THR A 77 -16.73 5.11 3.92
N GLY A 78 -15.51 5.65 3.96
CA GLY A 78 -15.01 6.41 5.10
C GLY A 78 -14.74 5.55 6.33
N GLN A 79 -14.85 4.22 6.24
CA GLN A 79 -14.68 3.29 7.34
C GLN A 79 -13.33 2.58 7.28
N HIS A 80 -12.83 2.17 8.44
CA HIS A 80 -11.67 1.29 8.51
C HIS A 80 -12.02 -0.09 7.89
N PRO A 81 -11.17 -0.64 6.99
CA PRO A 81 -11.42 -1.92 6.30
C PRO A 81 -11.81 -3.08 7.22
N ALA A 82 -11.23 -3.12 8.43
CA ALA A 82 -11.54 -4.16 9.42
C ALA A 82 -12.99 -4.12 9.96
N ARG A 83 -13.66 -2.94 9.95
CA ARG A 83 -15.08 -2.83 10.36
C ARG A 83 -16.02 -3.38 9.33
N ILE A 84 -15.63 -3.32 8.06
CA ILE A 84 -16.45 -3.81 6.94
C ILE A 84 -16.04 -5.21 6.50
N HIS A 85 -15.05 -5.81 7.18
CA HIS A 85 -14.52 -7.16 6.90
C HIS A 85 -14.03 -7.38 5.46
N VAL A 86 -13.55 -6.32 4.80
CA VAL A 86 -12.80 -6.38 3.53
C VAL A 86 -11.36 -6.04 3.89
N THR A 87 -10.58 -7.05 4.28
CA THR A 87 -9.28 -6.86 4.93
C THR A 87 -8.09 -7.33 4.11
N ASP A 88 -8.33 -8.04 2.98
CA ASP A 88 -7.32 -8.44 2.01
C ASP A 88 -7.72 -8.01 0.59
N TRP A 89 -6.77 -8.07 -0.34
CA TRP A 89 -7.09 -7.95 -1.77
C TRP A 89 -8.00 -9.11 -2.21
N ILE A 90 -8.99 -8.85 -3.04
CA ILE A 90 -9.95 -9.88 -3.49
C ILE A 90 -9.37 -10.64 -4.69
N PRO A 91 -9.27 -11.99 -4.63
CA PRO A 91 -9.83 -12.91 -3.64
C PRO A 91 -8.97 -13.21 -2.40
N GLY A 92 -7.80 -12.59 -2.26
CA GLY A 92 -6.84 -12.85 -1.20
C GLY A 92 -5.97 -14.07 -1.44
N GLN A 93 -4.92 -14.21 -0.62
CA GLN A 93 -4.04 -15.37 -0.70
C GLN A 93 -4.56 -16.53 0.15
N PRO A 94 -4.62 -17.78 -0.37
CA PRO A 94 -4.94 -18.93 0.45
C PRO A 94 -3.84 -19.16 1.50
N SER A 95 -4.25 -19.59 2.70
CA SER A 95 -3.31 -20.02 3.74
C SER A 95 -2.58 -21.30 3.30
N ASN A 96 -1.32 -21.43 3.72
CA ASN A 96 -0.50 -22.61 3.42
C ASN A 96 0.22 -23.14 4.68
N PRO A 97 0.76 -24.38 4.66
CA PRO A 97 1.40 -24.99 5.82
C PRO A 97 2.65 -24.26 6.35
N SER A 98 3.31 -23.43 5.55
CA SER A 98 4.48 -22.66 6.01
C SER A 98 4.13 -21.42 6.83
N GLN A 99 2.83 -21.10 6.95
CA GLN A 99 2.33 -19.95 7.70
C GLN A 99 1.83 -20.41 9.08
N PRO A 100 2.36 -19.84 10.19
CA PRO A 100 1.94 -20.22 11.55
C PRO A 100 0.49 -19.86 11.88
N LEU A 101 -0.09 -18.89 11.16
CA LEU A 101 -1.45 -18.43 11.38
C LEU A 101 -2.31 -18.62 10.12
N LEU A 102 -3.59 -18.94 10.34
CA LEU A 102 -4.62 -18.92 9.30
C LEU A 102 -5.24 -17.53 9.23
N ARG A 103 -5.48 -17.05 8.00
CA ARG A 103 -6.20 -15.79 7.74
C ARG A 103 -7.62 -15.86 8.31
N PRO A 104 -8.21 -14.73 8.75
CA PRO A 104 -9.61 -14.66 9.06
C PRO A 104 -10.48 -14.81 7.79
N GLU A 105 -11.75 -15.05 7.97
CA GLU A 105 -12.72 -14.95 6.88
C GLU A 105 -12.94 -13.47 6.54
N ASP A 106 -12.70 -13.10 5.30
CA ASP A 106 -12.93 -11.77 4.76
C ASP A 106 -13.99 -11.78 3.66
N LEU A 107 -14.71 -10.68 3.53
CA LEU A 107 -15.74 -10.53 2.51
C LEU A 107 -15.09 -10.35 1.13
N GLN A 108 -15.70 -10.99 0.13
CA GLN A 108 -15.25 -10.94 -1.25
C GLN A 108 -15.91 -9.80 -2.06
N GLY A 109 -16.34 -8.75 -1.36
CA GLY A 109 -16.94 -7.55 -1.93
C GLY A 109 -17.51 -6.63 -0.85
N LEU A 110 -17.86 -5.41 -1.23
CA LEU A 110 -18.56 -4.50 -0.33
C LEU A 110 -19.91 -5.08 0.09
N PRO A 111 -20.25 -5.04 1.39
CA PRO A 111 -21.55 -5.53 1.85
C PRO A 111 -22.70 -4.76 1.21
N LYS A 112 -23.78 -5.49 0.89
CA LYS A 112 -25.04 -4.86 0.47
C LYS A 112 -25.54 -3.92 1.56
N GLY A 113 -26.00 -2.74 1.15
CA GLY A 113 -26.56 -1.74 2.08
C GLY A 113 -25.50 -0.93 2.84
N ILE A 114 -24.19 -1.18 2.63
CA ILE A 114 -23.18 -0.27 3.17
C ILE A 114 -23.35 1.12 2.57
N VAL A 115 -23.27 2.13 3.40
CA VAL A 115 -23.29 3.52 2.94
C VAL A 115 -21.94 3.82 2.29
N SER A 116 -21.99 4.27 1.04
CA SER A 116 -20.82 4.62 0.24
C SER A 116 -20.90 6.06 -0.25
N LEU A 117 -19.76 6.68 -0.49
CA LEU A 117 -19.69 8.05 -1.03
C LEU A 117 -20.54 8.23 -2.29
N PRO A 118 -20.45 7.36 -3.33
CA PRO A 118 -21.29 7.53 -4.52
C PRO A 118 -22.79 7.44 -4.20
N ARG A 119 -23.22 6.59 -3.24
CA ARG A 119 -24.62 6.53 -2.82
C ARG A 119 -25.07 7.83 -2.16
N LEU A 120 -24.27 8.37 -1.24
CA LEU A 120 -24.55 9.66 -0.59
C LEU A 120 -24.67 10.81 -1.62
N LEU A 121 -23.77 10.83 -2.59
CA LEU A 121 -23.78 11.85 -3.64
C LEU A 121 -24.96 11.67 -4.60
N GLN A 122 -25.30 10.42 -4.97
CA GLN A 122 -26.47 10.11 -5.80
C GLN A 122 -27.77 10.59 -5.12
N GLU A 123 -27.95 10.31 -3.83
CA GLU A 123 -29.08 10.77 -3.01
C GLU A 123 -29.13 12.31 -2.90
N ARG A 124 -27.97 12.97 -3.00
CA ARG A 124 -27.85 14.44 -3.04
C ARG A 124 -28.12 15.02 -4.44
N GLY A 125 -28.41 14.18 -5.41
CA GLY A 125 -28.76 14.59 -6.78
C GLY A 125 -27.59 14.62 -7.76
N TYR A 126 -26.40 14.12 -7.40
CA TYR A 126 -25.28 14.01 -8.34
C TYR A 126 -25.54 12.95 -9.42
N ALA A 127 -25.03 13.19 -10.63
CA ALA A 127 -24.76 12.12 -11.57
C ALA A 127 -23.46 11.43 -11.18
N THR A 128 -23.42 10.10 -11.12
CA THR A 128 -22.31 9.36 -10.55
C THR A 128 -21.69 8.39 -11.56
N PHE A 129 -20.40 8.55 -11.84
CA PHE A 129 -19.68 7.82 -12.88
C PHE A 129 -18.49 7.07 -12.29
N HIS A 130 -18.43 5.75 -12.52
CA HIS A 130 -17.29 4.90 -12.24
C HIS A 130 -16.59 4.56 -13.56
N VAL A 131 -15.27 4.81 -13.62
CA VAL A 131 -14.44 4.48 -14.79
C VAL A 131 -13.14 3.83 -14.30
N GLY A 132 -12.90 2.56 -14.64
CA GLY A 132 -11.68 1.83 -14.35
C GLY A 132 -11.83 0.72 -13.34
N LYS A 133 -10.81 0.54 -12.48
CA LYS A 133 -10.71 -0.55 -11.50
C LYS A 133 -11.73 -0.40 -10.37
N TRP A 134 -12.55 -1.44 -10.17
CA TRP A 134 -13.43 -1.55 -9.00
C TRP A 134 -12.78 -2.37 -7.88
N HIS A 135 -12.58 -3.67 -8.13
CA HIS A 135 -11.91 -4.61 -7.22
C HIS A 135 -12.56 -4.69 -5.81
N LEU A 136 -13.87 -4.43 -5.72
CA LEU A 136 -14.65 -4.48 -4.48
C LEU A 136 -15.84 -5.42 -4.60
N GLY A 137 -15.70 -6.48 -5.41
CA GLY A 137 -16.67 -7.53 -5.61
C GLY A 137 -17.26 -7.59 -7.02
N GLY A 138 -17.97 -8.70 -7.28
CA GLY A 138 -18.65 -8.99 -8.54
C GLY A 138 -20.15 -8.78 -8.47
N LYS A 139 -20.91 -9.69 -9.09
CA LYS A 139 -22.38 -9.65 -9.13
C LYS A 139 -23.00 -9.43 -7.75
N GLY A 140 -23.77 -8.38 -7.59
CA GLY A 140 -24.40 -7.95 -6.33
C GLY A 140 -23.52 -7.05 -5.47
N SER A 141 -22.33 -6.71 -5.97
CA SER A 141 -21.39 -5.74 -5.36
C SER A 141 -20.62 -4.98 -6.45
N LEU A 142 -21.24 -4.74 -7.59
CA LEU A 142 -20.70 -3.92 -8.69
C LEU A 142 -20.82 -2.42 -8.34
N PRO A 143 -20.11 -1.53 -9.06
CA PRO A 143 -20.24 -0.08 -8.84
C PRO A 143 -21.71 0.40 -8.84
N THR A 144 -22.54 -0.11 -9.74
CA THR A 144 -23.97 0.23 -9.84
C THR A 144 -24.79 -0.23 -8.64
N ASP A 145 -24.36 -1.28 -7.93
CA ASP A 145 -25.00 -1.72 -6.69
C ASP A 145 -24.71 -0.78 -5.51
N HIS A 146 -23.68 0.08 -5.64
CA HIS A 146 -23.18 0.98 -4.60
C HIS A 146 -23.33 2.48 -4.91
N GLY A 147 -24.24 2.84 -5.84
CA GLY A 147 -24.63 4.23 -6.07
C GLY A 147 -23.96 4.93 -7.26
N PHE A 148 -23.33 4.18 -8.18
CA PHE A 148 -22.93 4.72 -9.47
C PHE A 148 -24.02 4.53 -10.53
N ASP A 149 -24.32 5.59 -11.28
CA ASP A 149 -25.27 5.54 -12.41
C ASP A 149 -24.64 4.85 -13.62
N VAL A 150 -23.33 5.02 -13.81
CA VAL A 150 -22.56 4.46 -14.94
C VAL A 150 -21.35 3.71 -14.43
N ASN A 151 -21.08 2.55 -15.03
CA ASN A 151 -19.89 1.74 -14.79
C ASN A 151 -19.18 1.40 -16.09
N ILE A 152 -17.92 1.81 -16.23
CA ILE A 152 -17.03 1.44 -17.35
C ILE A 152 -15.80 0.75 -16.78
N ALA A 153 -15.47 -0.44 -17.26
CA ALA A 153 -14.34 -1.29 -16.91
C ALA A 153 -14.34 -1.86 -15.48
N GLY A 154 -15.32 -1.53 -14.62
CA GLY A 154 -15.34 -1.93 -13.22
C GLY A 154 -15.97 -3.31 -13.00
N ASP A 155 -15.21 -4.23 -12.44
CA ASP A 155 -15.67 -5.52 -11.94
C ASP A 155 -14.79 -6.02 -10.75
N GLN A 156 -14.89 -7.31 -10.41
CA GLN A 156 -14.14 -7.93 -9.32
C GLN A 156 -12.64 -8.07 -9.57
N ALA A 157 -12.16 -7.87 -10.81
CA ALA A 157 -10.78 -8.10 -11.17
C ALA A 157 -9.84 -7.06 -10.57
N GLY A 158 -8.76 -7.52 -9.95
CA GLY A 158 -7.73 -6.67 -9.35
C GLY A 158 -6.71 -6.14 -10.35
N SER A 159 -6.59 -6.78 -11.53
CA SER A 159 -5.70 -6.39 -12.63
C SER A 159 -6.52 -6.23 -13.91
N PRO A 160 -6.08 -5.42 -14.87
CA PRO A 160 -6.76 -5.34 -16.15
C PRO A 160 -6.63 -6.65 -16.91
N ARG A 161 -7.64 -7.01 -17.68
CA ARG A 161 -7.58 -8.20 -18.56
C ARG A 161 -6.52 -8.04 -19.64
N SER A 162 -6.33 -6.80 -20.11
CA SER A 162 -5.23 -6.39 -20.97
C SER A 162 -5.04 -4.88 -20.86
N TYR A 163 -3.79 -4.40 -20.96
CA TYR A 163 -3.50 -2.97 -21.11
C TYR A 163 -3.63 -2.47 -22.55
N PHE A 164 -3.76 -3.38 -23.53
CA PHE A 164 -3.99 -3.03 -24.92
C PHE A 164 -5.22 -3.76 -25.46
N ALA A 165 -6.00 -3.09 -26.26
CA ALA A 165 -7.19 -3.67 -26.91
C ALA A 165 -6.80 -4.87 -27.84
N PRO A 166 -7.66 -5.91 -27.82
CA PRO A 166 -8.93 -6.03 -27.14
C PRO A 166 -8.75 -6.17 -25.62
N TYR A 167 -9.59 -5.47 -24.85
CA TYR A 167 -9.56 -5.52 -23.37
C TYR A 167 -10.25 -6.78 -22.87
N GLN A 168 -9.68 -7.92 -23.20
CA GLN A 168 -10.28 -9.24 -23.05
C GLN A 168 -9.30 -10.21 -22.36
N SER A 169 -9.85 -11.04 -21.49
CA SER A 169 -9.09 -12.14 -20.87
C SER A 169 -8.93 -13.32 -21.83
N ALA A 170 -8.04 -14.26 -21.51
CA ALA A 170 -7.79 -15.45 -22.32
C ALA A 170 -9.05 -16.32 -22.57
N ASN A 171 -10.03 -16.29 -21.65
CA ASN A 171 -11.31 -17.00 -21.79
C ASN A 171 -12.40 -16.18 -22.50
N GLY A 172 -12.05 -15.09 -23.16
CA GLY A 172 -12.97 -14.31 -24.00
C GLY A 172 -13.79 -13.25 -23.26
N MET A 173 -13.59 -13.02 -21.97
CA MET A 173 -14.37 -12.09 -21.19
C MET A 173 -13.82 -10.66 -21.34
N PHE A 174 -14.65 -9.72 -21.79
CA PHE A 174 -14.30 -8.30 -21.92
C PHE A 174 -14.39 -7.56 -20.59
N MET A 175 -13.66 -6.45 -20.47
CA MET A 175 -13.90 -5.47 -19.43
C MET A 175 -15.24 -4.78 -19.71
N PRO A 176 -16.11 -4.58 -18.69
CA PRO A 176 -17.46 -4.03 -18.89
C PRO A 176 -17.46 -2.67 -19.61
N GLY A 177 -18.26 -2.52 -20.67
CA GLY A 177 -18.38 -1.29 -21.45
C GLY A 177 -17.20 -0.99 -22.38
N LEU A 178 -16.22 -1.90 -22.51
CA LEU A 178 -15.06 -1.77 -23.39
C LEU A 178 -14.98 -2.87 -24.46
N GLU A 179 -16.13 -3.46 -24.80
CA GLU A 179 -16.23 -4.55 -25.80
C GLU A 179 -15.85 -4.08 -27.22
N LYS A 180 -16.02 -2.78 -27.46
CA LYS A 180 -15.69 -2.15 -28.76
C LYS A 180 -14.53 -1.18 -28.54
N ALA A 181 -13.35 -1.57 -28.98
CA ALA A 181 -12.14 -0.74 -28.91
C ALA A 181 -11.30 -0.93 -30.19
N PRO A 182 -10.66 0.12 -30.71
CA PRO A 182 -9.68 -0.01 -31.79
C PRO A 182 -8.54 -0.94 -31.39
N PRO A 183 -8.08 -1.84 -32.29
CA PRO A 183 -6.95 -2.70 -31.98
C PRO A 183 -5.71 -1.90 -31.55
N GLY A 184 -5.06 -2.36 -30.45
CA GLY A 184 -3.87 -1.71 -29.93
C GLY A 184 -4.09 -0.43 -29.13
N GLU A 185 -5.32 0.02 -28.93
CA GLU A 185 -5.63 1.16 -28.05
C GLU A 185 -5.15 0.87 -26.62
N TYR A 186 -4.50 1.85 -26.00
CA TYR A 186 -3.97 1.70 -24.64
C TYR A 186 -5.04 1.98 -23.58
N LEU A 187 -5.16 1.11 -22.58
CA LEU A 187 -6.25 1.15 -21.59
C LEU A 187 -6.29 2.48 -20.80
N THR A 188 -5.14 2.99 -20.37
CA THR A 188 -5.09 4.25 -19.61
C THR A 188 -5.65 5.40 -20.42
N ASP A 189 -5.30 5.51 -21.71
CA ASP A 189 -5.82 6.53 -22.59
C ASP A 189 -7.33 6.37 -22.84
N ARG A 190 -7.80 5.11 -22.96
CA ARG A 190 -9.23 4.82 -23.12
C ARG A 190 -10.02 5.23 -21.87
N LEU A 191 -9.56 4.94 -20.67
CA LEU A 191 -10.24 5.34 -19.43
C LEU A 191 -10.29 6.87 -19.30
N ASN A 192 -9.20 7.56 -19.65
CA ASN A 192 -9.16 9.02 -19.71
C ASN A 192 -10.16 9.59 -20.74
N ALA A 193 -10.25 8.99 -21.92
CA ALA A 193 -11.18 9.40 -22.97
C ALA A 193 -12.64 9.19 -22.56
N GLU A 194 -12.99 8.04 -21.96
CA GLU A 194 -14.33 7.74 -21.46
C GLU A 194 -14.74 8.72 -20.34
N SER A 195 -13.81 9.04 -19.43
CA SER A 195 -14.06 10.03 -18.38
C SER A 195 -14.42 11.39 -18.94
N ARG A 196 -13.66 11.89 -19.92
CA ARG A 196 -13.93 13.15 -20.60
C ARG A 196 -15.22 13.11 -21.42
N ARG A 197 -15.52 11.98 -22.08
CA ARG A 197 -16.77 11.79 -22.82
C ARG A 197 -17.97 11.89 -21.88
N LEU A 198 -17.95 11.18 -20.76
CA LEU A 198 -19.04 11.21 -19.77
C LEU A 198 -19.28 12.62 -19.23
N ILE A 199 -18.23 13.37 -18.91
CA ILE A 199 -18.34 14.78 -18.46
C ILE A 199 -18.98 15.63 -19.56
N LYS A 200 -18.48 15.57 -20.81
CA LYS A 200 -19.00 16.36 -21.93
C LYS A 200 -20.46 16.04 -22.22
N ASP A 201 -20.82 14.76 -22.26
CA ASP A 201 -22.18 14.32 -22.49
C ASP A 201 -23.13 14.78 -21.38
N HIS A 202 -22.69 14.66 -20.10
CA HIS A 202 -23.47 15.13 -18.96
C HIS A 202 -23.73 16.63 -19.00
N ILE A 203 -22.70 17.45 -19.20
CA ILE A 203 -22.85 18.92 -19.25
C ILE A 203 -23.73 19.36 -20.44
N ARG A 204 -23.64 18.67 -21.56
CA ARG A 204 -24.50 18.94 -22.72
C ARG A 204 -25.98 18.63 -22.45
N LEU A 205 -26.25 17.57 -21.66
CA LEU A 205 -27.62 17.12 -21.36
C LEU A 205 -28.25 17.89 -20.21
N ASP A 206 -27.49 18.11 -19.13
CA ASP A 206 -27.96 18.81 -17.92
C ASP A 206 -26.78 19.42 -17.16
N ASN A 207 -26.46 20.67 -17.45
CA ASN A 207 -25.39 21.42 -16.77
C ASN A 207 -25.80 21.95 -15.38
N SER A 208 -27.05 21.79 -14.98
CA SER A 208 -27.54 22.21 -13.65
C SER A 208 -27.23 21.18 -12.56
N ARG A 209 -27.15 19.92 -12.94
CA ARG A 209 -26.88 18.79 -12.03
C ARG A 209 -25.38 18.62 -11.87
N PRO A 210 -24.83 18.58 -10.62
CA PRO A 210 -23.41 18.29 -10.42
C PRO A 210 -23.11 16.82 -10.73
N PHE A 211 -21.84 16.51 -11.03
CA PHE A 211 -21.40 15.13 -11.22
C PHE A 211 -20.30 14.72 -10.23
N PHE A 212 -20.24 13.41 -9.97
CA PHE A 212 -19.14 12.73 -9.32
C PHE A 212 -18.52 11.72 -10.29
N LEU A 213 -17.28 11.95 -10.65
CA LEU A 213 -16.48 11.00 -11.42
C LEU A 213 -15.45 10.32 -10.50
N TYR A 214 -15.52 9.00 -10.39
CA TYR A 214 -14.48 8.17 -9.81
C TYR A 214 -13.66 7.54 -10.93
N LEU A 215 -12.53 8.21 -11.28
CA LEU A 215 -11.56 7.71 -12.25
C LEU A 215 -10.52 6.86 -11.52
N SER A 216 -10.69 5.57 -11.59
CA SER A 216 -9.91 4.57 -10.88
C SER A 216 -9.01 3.82 -11.85
N HIS A 217 -7.78 4.31 -12.04
CA HIS A 217 -6.85 3.68 -12.96
C HIS A 217 -6.41 2.29 -12.49
N PHE A 218 -6.18 1.37 -13.44
CA PHE A 218 -5.40 0.17 -13.20
C PHE A 218 -3.89 0.46 -13.19
N ALA A 219 -3.48 1.47 -13.92
CA ALA A 219 -2.08 1.91 -13.97
C ALA A 219 -1.67 2.60 -12.65
N PRO A 220 -0.39 2.42 -12.23
CA PRO A 220 0.68 1.65 -12.84
C PRO A 220 0.86 0.21 -12.32
N HIS A 221 -0.23 -0.51 -11.95
CA HIS A 221 -0.22 -1.90 -11.47
C HIS A 221 0.28 -2.89 -12.53
N THR A 222 0.82 -4.02 -12.07
CA THR A 222 1.20 -5.16 -12.91
C THR A 222 0.01 -5.76 -13.69
N PRO A 223 0.28 -6.40 -14.86
CA PRO A 223 1.56 -6.53 -15.57
C PRO A 223 2.04 -5.19 -16.14
N LEU A 224 3.31 -4.83 -15.92
CA LEU A 224 3.83 -3.57 -16.41
C LEU A 224 3.87 -3.54 -17.95
N LYS A 225 3.04 -2.68 -18.53
CA LYS A 225 2.96 -2.46 -19.98
C LYS A 225 2.62 -1.01 -20.27
N ALA A 226 3.35 -0.40 -21.18
CA ALA A 226 3.13 0.96 -21.65
C ALA A 226 3.40 1.08 -23.15
N GLN A 227 3.04 2.20 -23.72
CA GLN A 227 3.28 2.51 -25.13
C GLN A 227 4.78 2.79 -25.36
N ASP A 228 5.36 2.28 -26.45
CA ASP A 228 6.79 2.36 -26.75
C ASP A 228 7.29 3.81 -26.84
N HIS A 229 6.49 4.72 -27.38
CA HIS A 229 6.84 6.14 -27.50
C HIS A 229 6.95 6.83 -26.11
N LEU A 230 6.24 6.34 -25.09
CA LEU A 230 6.38 6.80 -23.70
C LEU A 230 7.59 6.14 -23.03
N ILE A 231 7.80 4.83 -23.23
CA ILE A 231 8.96 4.12 -22.67
C ILE A 231 10.28 4.76 -23.14
N SER A 232 10.36 5.14 -24.43
CA SER A 232 11.55 5.74 -25.02
C SER A 232 11.95 7.09 -24.39
N LYS A 233 11.05 7.75 -23.66
CA LYS A 233 11.34 9.00 -22.93
C LYS A 233 12.19 8.77 -21.65
N PHE A 234 12.40 7.53 -21.23
CA PHE A 234 13.07 7.18 -19.97
C PHE A 234 14.30 6.30 -20.20
N PRO A 235 15.37 6.45 -19.37
CA PRO A 235 16.50 5.53 -19.40
C PRO A 235 16.05 4.09 -19.09
N THR A 236 16.52 3.14 -19.89
CA THR A 236 16.09 1.72 -19.76
C THR A 236 17.02 0.87 -18.90
N LYS A 237 18.18 1.39 -18.46
CA LYS A 237 19.13 0.65 -17.62
C LYS A 237 18.68 0.65 -16.16
N PRO A 238 18.28 -0.50 -15.60
CA PRO A 238 17.89 -0.58 -14.20
C PRO A 238 19.04 -0.23 -13.25
N THR A 239 18.74 0.52 -12.21
CA THR A 239 19.67 0.85 -11.15
C THR A 239 19.11 0.39 -9.81
N PRO A 240 19.69 -0.66 -9.19
CA PRO A 240 19.20 -1.17 -7.91
C PRO A 240 19.16 -0.09 -6.82
N GLY A 241 18.08 -0.06 -6.02
CA GLY A 241 17.88 0.92 -4.96
C GLY A 241 17.58 2.34 -5.43
N LYS A 242 17.18 2.51 -6.70
CA LYS A 242 16.73 3.78 -7.28
C LYS A 242 15.48 3.58 -8.14
N GLN A 243 14.71 4.64 -8.33
CA GLN A 243 13.67 4.69 -9.35
C GLN A 243 14.34 4.60 -10.73
N SER A 244 14.08 3.55 -11.50
CA SER A 244 14.77 3.31 -12.77
C SER A 244 13.98 2.41 -13.73
N ASN A 245 12.71 2.11 -13.44
CA ASN A 245 11.86 1.29 -14.29
C ASN A 245 11.17 2.15 -15.36
N ALA A 246 11.68 2.09 -16.60
CA ALA A 246 11.17 2.90 -17.72
C ALA A 246 9.71 2.58 -18.09
N ILE A 247 9.29 1.30 -17.96
CA ILE A 247 7.90 0.90 -18.29
C ILE A 247 6.94 1.50 -17.25
N TYR A 248 7.26 1.37 -15.97
CA TYR A 248 6.47 1.96 -14.89
C TYR A 248 6.40 3.49 -15.01
N ALA A 249 7.51 4.14 -15.32
CA ALA A 249 7.57 5.58 -15.57
C ALA A 249 6.68 6.01 -16.75
N ALA A 250 6.65 5.22 -17.82
CA ALA A 250 5.80 5.45 -18.97
C ALA A 250 4.31 5.28 -18.65
N MET A 251 3.95 4.32 -17.77
CA MET A 251 2.58 4.16 -17.27
C MET A 251 2.14 5.38 -16.45
N ILE A 252 3.03 5.93 -15.61
CA ILE A 252 2.78 7.17 -14.86
C ILE A 252 2.63 8.36 -15.81
N ALA A 253 3.46 8.46 -16.84
CA ALA A 253 3.37 9.53 -17.84
C ALA A 253 2.01 9.53 -18.57
N ALA A 254 1.46 8.35 -18.90
CA ALA A 254 0.12 8.24 -19.49
C ALA A 254 -1.00 8.71 -18.54
N ILE A 255 -0.86 8.45 -17.22
CA ILE A 255 -1.78 9.00 -16.21
C ILE A 255 -1.67 10.53 -16.20
N ASP A 256 -0.46 11.06 -16.16
CA ASP A 256 -0.19 12.50 -16.13
C ASP A 256 -0.77 13.22 -17.36
N GLU A 257 -0.55 12.69 -18.57
CA GLU A 257 -1.12 13.21 -19.80
C GLU A 257 -2.66 13.23 -19.74
N GLY A 258 -3.28 12.17 -19.18
CA GLY A 258 -4.72 12.09 -18.98
C GLY A 258 -5.26 13.13 -18.01
N VAL A 259 -4.54 13.43 -16.91
CA VAL A 259 -4.90 14.50 -15.96
C VAL A 259 -4.83 15.87 -16.65
N GLY A 260 -3.81 16.12 -17.48
CA GLY A 260 -3.71 17.33 -18.29
C GLY A 260 -4.93 17.51 -19.19
N GLN A 261 -5.26 16.48 -19.99
CA GLN A 261 -6.41 16.49 -20.90
C GLN A 261 -7.76 16.62 -20.17
N LEU A 262 -7.88 16.05 -18.97
CA LEU A 262 -9.09 16.20 -18.15
C LEU A 262 -9.26 17.66 -17.72
N ARG A 263 -8.21 18.31 -17.23
CA ARG A 263 -8.21 19.73 -16.84
C ARG A 263 -8.56 20.64 -18.01
N GLU A 264 -7.94 20.44 -19.16
CA GLU A 264 -8.28 21.16 -20.39
C GLU A 264 -9.76 21.01 -20.76
N THR A 265 -10.33 19.81 -20.59
CA THR A 265 -11.75 19.57 -20.84
C THR A 265 -12.64 20.37 -19.88
N LEU A 266 -12.30 20.44 -18.58
CA LEU A 266 -13.05 21.23 -17.59
C LEU A 266 -12.96 22.73 -17.89
N GLU A 267 -11.79 23.23 -18.29
CA GLU A 267 -11.57 24.63 -18.72
C GLU A 267 -12.40 24.97 -19.98
N GLN A 268 -12.37 24.12 -21.01
CA GLN A 268 -13.15 24.28 -22.25
C GLN A 268 -14.68 24.30 -22.01
N LEU A 269 -15.14 23.58 -20.98
CA LEU A 269 -16.54 23.56 -20.58
C LEU A 269 -16.90 24.70 -19.61
N GLY A 270 -15.92 25.49 -19.16
CA GLY A 270 -16.12 26.61 -18.23
C GLY A 270 -16.51 26.18 -16.80
N ILE A 271 -16.15 24.94 -16.40
CA ILE A 271 -16.52 24.36 -15.11
C ILE A 271 -15.30 24.05 -14.22
N ASP A 272 -14.09 24.45 -14.62
CA ASP A 272 -12.84 24.24 -13.87
C ASP A 272 -12.91 24.81 -12.45
N LYS A 273 -13.44 26.04 -12.29
CA LYS A 273 -13.61 26.72 -10.99
C LYS A 273 -14.72 26.14 -10.12
N GLU A 274 -15.57 25.29 -10.70
CA GLU A 274 -16.68 24.63 -9.98
C GLU A 274 -16.39 23.15 -9.74
N THR A 275 -15.18 22.67 -10.08
CA THR A 275 -14.81 21.27 -9.97
C THR A 275 -13.71 21.07 -8.94
N VAL A 276 -13.96 20.18 -7.98
CA VAL A 276 -12.98 19.66 -7.05
C VAL A 276 -12.27 18.47 -7.69
N ILE A 277 -10.94 18.46 -7.69
CA ILE A 277 -10.13 17.34 -8.19
C ILE A 277 -9.31 16.78 -7.02
N VAL A 278 -9.45 15.50 -6.75
CA VAL A 278 -8.63 14.74 -5.79
C VAL A 278 -7.77 13.74 -6.56
N PHE A 279 -6.49 13.68 -6.25
CA PHE A 279 -5.58 12.67 -6.78
C PHE A 279 -4.89 11.93 -5.63
N THR A 280 -4.93 10.59 -5.65
CA THR A 280 -4.28 9.73 -4.66
C THR A 280 -3.96 8.35 -5.25
N SER A 281 -3.34 7.49 -4.44
CA SER A 281 -3.14 6.06 -4.73
C SER A 281 -3.84 5.20 -3.68
N ASP A 282 -4.12 3.96 -4.03
CA ASP A 282 -4.74 3.00 -3.08
C ASP A 282 -3.74 2.39 -2.09
N ASN A 283 -2.49 2.21 -2.47
CA ASN A 283 -1.39 1.79 -1.58
C ASN A 283 -0.03 2.24 -2.15
N GLY A 284 1.03 1.93 -1.43
CA GLY A 284 2.40 2.25 -1.85
C GLY A 284 2.88 1.42 -3.05
N GLY A 285 3.97 1.86 -3.66
CA GLY A 285 4.52 1.26 -4.88
C GLY A 285 5.13 -0.13 -4.66
N LEU A 286 5.08 -0.97 -5.68
CA LEU A 286 5.61 -2.33 -5.66
C LEU A 286 7.14 -2.32 -5.76
N CYS A 287 7.84 -2.69 -4.68
CA CYS A 287 9.31 -2.76 -4.60
C CYS A 287 9.86 -4.20 -4.61
N THR A 288 9.00 -5.21 -4.74
CA THR A 288 9.35 -6.62 -4.78
C THR A 288 9.01 -7.25 -6.13
N THR A 289 9.37 -8.52 -6.33
CA THR A 289 9.06 -9.23 -7.58
C THR A 289 7.61 -9.70 -7.58
N GLU A 290 6.85 -9.27 -8.59
CA GLU A 290 5.47 -9.70 -8.88
C GLU A 290 5.26 -9.79 -10.39
N GLY A 291 5.85 -10.79 -11.00
CA GLY A 291 5.80 -10.99 -12.45
C GLY A 291 6.90 -10.26 -13.24
N PRO A 292 6.79 -10.25 -14.57
CA PRO A 292 7.79 -9.66 -15.45
C PRO A 292 7.94 -8.14 -15.27
N ASN A 293 9.14 -7.65 -15.48
CA ASN A 293 9.52 -6.23 -15.41
C ASN A 293 9.39 -5.59 -14.01
N THR A 294 9.23 -6.39 -12.95
CA THR A 294 9.21 -5.89 -11.56
C THR A 294 10.59 -6.05 -10.89
N PRO A 295 10.91 -5.25 -9.85
CA PRO A 295 10.07 -4.31 -9.14
C PRO A 295 9.64 -3.11 -9.99
N SER A 296 8.46 -2.55 -9.65
CA SER A 296 7.92 -1.37 -10.32
C SER A 296 8.71 -0.11 -9.97
N THR A 297 8.96 0.08 -8.66
CA THR A 297 9.61 1.28 -8.14
C THR A 297 10.50 1.00 -6.93
N PHE A 298 11.21 2.04 -6.50
CA PHE A 298 11.92 2.12 -5.24
C PHE A 298 11.33 3.26 -4.40
N ASN A 299 10.73 2.93 -3.25
CA ASN A 299 9.98 3.87 -2.43
C ASN A 299 10.86 4.76 -1.52
N GLY A 300 12.18 4.63 -1.58
CA GLY A 300 13.09 5.39 -0.71
C GLY A 300 12.82 6.90 -0.67
N PRO A 301 12.96 7.50 0.53
CA PRO A 301 13.57 6.95 1.75
C PRO A 301 12.66 6.02 2.57
N PHE A 302 11.40 5.83 2.20
CA PHE A 302 10.43 5.01 2.94
C PHE A 302 10.77 3.52 2.79
N ARG A 303 10.61 2.79 3.90
CA ARG A 303 10.93 1.37 3.97
C ARG A 303 9.86 0.55 3.25
N GLU A 304 10.31 -0.44 2.46
CA GLU A 304 9.50 -1.43 1.74
C GLU A 304 8.51 -0.81 0.73
N GLY A 305 7.35 -1.44 0.51
CA GLY A 305 6.32 -1.04 -0.43
C GLY A 305 5.02 -1.81 -0.26
N LYS A 306 4.24 -1.93 -1.33
CA LYS A 306 2.98 -2.69 -1.38
C LYS A 306 3.06 -3.98 -0.55
N GLY A 307 2.03 -4.25 0.23
CA GLY A 307 1.93 -5.44 1.07
C GLY A 307 2.61 -5.35 2.41
N TYR A 308 3.37 -4.27 2.71
CA TYR A 308 4.06 -4.07 3.98
C TYR A 308 3.44 -2.94 4.80
N LEU A 309 3.46 -3.08 6.13
CA LEU A 309 2.96 -2.06 7.06
C LEU A 309 3.96 -0.92 7.34
N TYR A 310 5.12 -0.94 6.70
CA TYR A 310 6.10 0.15 6.75
C TYR A 310 5.66 1.33 5.86
N GLU A 311 6.30 2.49 6.05
CA GLU A 311 5.92 3.73 5.36
C GLU A 311 5.80 3.57 3.83
N GLY A 312 6.72 2.82 3.20
CA GLY A 312 6.66 2.60 1.75
C GLY A 312 5.43 1.85 1.26
N GLY A 313 4.78 1.05 2.14
CA GLY A 313 3.58 0.27 1.78
C GLY A 313 2.27 1.00 2.00
N ILE A 314 2.23 1.93 2.96
CA ILE A 314 0.98 2.60 3.37
C ILE A 314 0.96 4.11 3.09
N ARG A 315 2.10 4.75 2.84
CA ARG A 315 2.15 6.17 2.50
C ARG A 315 1.88 6.36 1.02
N VAL A 316 1.00 7.31 0.70
CA VAL A 316 0.52 7.58 -0.67
C VAL A 316 0.57 9.07 -0.99
N PRO A 317 0.64 9.48 -2.27
CA PRO A 317 0.45 10.87 -2.63
C PRO A 317 -1.02 11.26 -2.38
N LEU A 318 -1.25 12.49 -1.94
CA LEU A 318 -2.59 13.07 -1.87
C LEU A 318 -2.52 14.57 -2.16
N LEU A 319 -3.29 15.00 -3.15
CA LEU A 319 -3.59 16.40 -3.39
C LEU A 319 -5.09 16.61 -3.56
N ILE A 320 -5.58 17.77 -3.11
CA ILE A 320 -6.96 18.22 -3.27
C ILE A 320 -6.95 19.62 -3.88
N HIS A 321 -7.36 19.70 -5.14
CA HIS A 321 -7.64 20.96 -5.81
C HIS A 321 -9.11 21.32 -5.57
N ALA A 322 -9.34 22.37 -4.78
CA ALA A 322 -10.68 22.84 -4.41
C ALA A 322 -10.73 24.36 -4.54
N PRO A 323 -10.98 24.90 -5.75
CA PRO A 323 -10.76 26.32 -6.08
C PRO A 323 -11.48 27.32 -5.17
N LYS A 324 -12.62 26.92 -4.58
CA LYS A 324 -13.42 27.77 -3.68
C LYS A 324 -13.10 27.60 -2.19
N GLN A 325 -12.15 26.73 -1.83
CA GLN A 325 -11.91 26.32 -0.43
C GLN A 325 -10.57 26.81 0.15
N GLY A 326 -9.82 27.59 -0.56
CA GLY A 326 -8.57 28.14 -0.05
C GLY A 326 -7.46 28.25 -1.09
N LYS A 327 -6.31 28.75 -0.64
CA LYS A 327 -5.11 28.89 -1.47
C LYS A 327 -4.30 27.59 -1.46
N PRO A 328 -3.50 27.32 -2.52
CA PRO A 328 -2.56 26.19 -2.55
C PRO A 328 -1.62 26.23 -1.35
N LYS A 329 -1.35 25.05 -0.77
CA LYS A 329 -0.47 24.91 0.41
C LYS A 329 -0.04 23.47 0.65
N GLN A 330 1.01 23.31 1.45
CA GLN A 330 1.37 22.02 2.00
C GLN A 330 0.73 21.84 3.39
N ILE A 331 0.19 20.65 3.64
CA ILE A 331 -0.47 20.27 4.89
C ILE A 331 0.27 19.06 5.47
N GLY A 332 0.89 19.25 6.64
CA GLY A 332 1.72 18.23 7.31
C GLY A 332 0.96 17.31 8.26
N GLN A 333 -0.33 17.57 8.54
CA GLN A 333 -1.15 16.72 9.41
C GLN A 333 -1.36 15.34 8.81
N GLN A 334 -1.51 14.34 9.70
CA GLN A 334 -1.77 12.96 9.31
C GLN A 334 -3.19 12.81 8.77
N VAL A 335 -3.29 12.31 7.55
CA VAL A 335 -4.56 12.03 6.86
C VAL A 335 -4.51 10.66 6.19
N TRP A 336 -5.65 10.06 5.91
CA TRP A 336 -5.71 8.76 5.26
C TRP A 336 -6.92 8.61 4.32
N GLY A 337 -6.96 7.54 3.53
CA GLY A 337 -8.01 7.32 2.54
C GLY A 337 -9.45 7.46 3.06
N PRO A 338 -9.83 6.94 4.24
CA PRO A 338 -11.16 7.11 4.80
C PRO A 338 -11.62 8.56 5.02
N ASP A 339 -10.70 9.53 5.10
CA ASP A 339 -11.04 10.95 5.23
C ASP A 339 -11.70 11.53 3.98
N LEU A 340 -11.49 10.90 2.83
CA LEU A 340 -12.02 11.40 1.56
C LEU A 340 -13.55 11.37 1.53
N THR A 341 -14.19 10.34 2.07
CA THR A 341 -15.66 10.25 2.11
C THR A 341 -16.30 11.42 2.89
N PRO A 342 -15.99 11.68 4.16
CA PRO A 342 -16.59 12.82 4.88
C PRO A 342 -16.17 14.18 4.29
N THR A 343 -14.97 14.30 3.72
CA THR A 343 -14.52 15.53 3.07
C THR A 343 -15.36 15.85 1.83
N LEU A 344 -15.49 14.89 0.93
CA LEU A 344 -16.23 15.08 -0.33
C LEU A 344 -17.74 15.20 -0.09
N ALA A 345 -18.28 14.46 0.88
CA ALA A 345 -19.66 14.63 1.32
C ALA A 345 -19.92 16.06 1.84
N GLN A 346 -19.05 16.58 2.70
CA GLN A 346 -19.20 17.94 3.23
C GLN A 346 -19.04 19.01 2.12
N LEU A 347 -18.11 18.85 1.18
CA LEU A 347 -18.00 19.72 0.01
C LEU A 347 -19.25 19.71 -0.86
N ALA A 348 -19.97 18.59 -0.91
CA ALA A 348 -21.26 18.46 -1.59
C ALA A 348 -22.45 19.00 -0.77
N GLY A 349 -22.22 19.57 0.41
CA GLY A 349 -23.25 20.06 1.30
C GLY A 349 -23.96 18.99 2.12
N ILE A 350 -23.36 17.79 2.26
CA ILE A 350 -23.83 16.71 3.15
C ILE A 350 -23.12 16.85 4.47
N ASN A 351 -23.78 17.48 5.46
CA ASN A 351 -23.19 17.78 6.76
C ASN A 351 -23.23 16.60 7.76
N HIS A 352 -23.99 15.57 7.45
CA HIS A 352 -24.09 14.39 8.31
C HIS A 352 -23.80 13.13 7.49
N VAL A 353 -22.65 12.55 7.73
CA VAL A 353 -22.30 11.22 7.22
C VAL A 353 -22.67 10.20 8.31
N PRO A 354 -23.24 9.04 7.96
CA PRO A 354 -23.64 8.03 8.95
C PRO A 354 -22.53 7.68 9.94
N SER A 355 -22.91 7.38 11.18
CA SER A 355 -22.07 7.26 12.38
C SER A 355 -20.94 6.20 12.37
N ALA A 356 -20.86 5.37 11.34
CA ALA A 356 -19.83 4.32 11.24
C ALA A 356 -18.51 4.79 10.56
N VAL A 357 -18.37 6.09 10.28
CA VAL A 357 -17.20 6.63 9.57
C VAL A 357 -16.03 6.83 10.55
N ASP A 358 -14.87 6.27 10.21
CA ASP A 358 -13.61 6.46 10.95
C ASP A 358 -12.80 7.68 10.44
N GLY A 359 -13.11 8.12 9.23
CA GLY A 359 -12.53 9.31 8.62
C GLY A 359 -13.05 10.62 9.21
N ILE A 360 -12.30 11.68 9.05
CA ILE A 360 -12.70 13.06 9.38
C ILE A 360 -12.70 13.93 8.13
N SER A 361 -13.50 14.99 8.13
CA SER A 361 -13.44 15.95 7.03
C SER A 361 -12.14 16.76 7.05
N LEU A 362 -11.51 16.88 5.88
CA LEU A 362 -10.31 17.69 5.67
C LEU A 362 -10.64 19.16 5.30
N LEU A 363 -11.91 19.55 5.29
CA LEU A 363 -12.35 20.87 4.83
C LEU A 363 -11.72 22.00 5.65
N GLY A 364 -11.62 21.88 6.97
CA GLY A 364 -10.91 22.86 7.81
C GLY A 364 -9.48 23.08 7.33
N GLY A 365 -8.74 21.97 7.09
CA GLY A 365 -7.41 22.02 6.54
C GLY A 365 -7.36 22.69 5.16
N LEU A 366 -8.32 22.48 4.27
CA LEU A 366 -8.39 23.15 2.96
C LEU A 366 -8.63 24.65 3.11
N GLN A 367 -9.45 25.07 4.04
CA GLN A 367 -9.80 26.50 4.27
C GLN A 367 -8.72 27.27 5.03
N GLY A 368 -7.83 26.61 5.74
CA GLY A 368 -6.78 27.24 6.52
C GLY A 368 -7.29 27.96 7.77
N THR A 369 -8.32 27.42 8.42
CA THR A 369 -8.88 27.96 9.66
C THR A 369 -8.06 27.50 10.86
N LYS A 370 -7.87 28.33 11.91
CA LYS A 370 -7.09 27.97 13.12
C LYS A 370 -7.70 26.72 13.80
N GLY A 371 -6.89 25.66 13.97
CA GLY A 371 -7.36 24.38 14.52
C GLY A 371 -7.82 23.37 13.47
N ASP A 372 -7.36 23.50 12.27
CA ASP A 372 -7.83 22.95 11.01
C ASP A 372 -8.06 21.44 10.96
N LEU A 373 -7.15 20.66 11.52
CA LEU A 373 -7.32 19.21 11.61
C LEU A 373 -6.95 18.75 13.01
N PRO A 374 -7.81 17.98 13.70
CA PRO A 374 -7.52 17.52 15.04
C PRO A 374 -6.33 16.57 15.04
N LEU A 375 -5.50 16.66 16.08
CA LEU A 375 -4.51 15.63 16.36
C LEU A 375 -5.25 14.32 16.64
N ARG A 376 -4.88 13.26 15.94
CA ARG A 376 -5.51 11.94 16.10
C ARG A 376 -4.51 10.83 15.88
N ASN A 377 -4.89 9.66 16.30
CA ASN A 377 -4.16 8.44 16.02
C ASN A 377 -4.67 7.80 14.73
N LEU A 378 -3.79 7.16 13.97
CA LEU A 378 -4.16 6.32 12.84
C LEU A 378 -3.86 4.86 13.19
N VAL A 379 -4.68 3.97 12.66
CA VAL A 379 -4.61 2.53 12.93
C VAL A 379 -4.62 1.75 11.63
N TRP A 380 -3.84 0.67 11.58
CA TRP A 380 -3.92 -0.34 10.53
C TRP A 380 -4.07 -1.71 11.15
N HIS A 381 -4.84 -2.54 10.49
CA HIS A 381 -5.04 -3.95 10.85
C HIS A 381 -5.01 -4.76 9.55
N TYR A 382 -3.93 -5.50 9.35
CA TYR A 382 -3.73 -6.33 8.17
C TYR A 382 -3.43 -7.78 8.61
N PRO A 383 -4.50 -8.60 8.85
CA PRO A 383 -4.35 -9.96 9.38
C PRO A 383 -4.11 -10.98 8.27
N HIS A 384 -3.20 -10.67 7.34
CA HIS A 384 -2.92 -11.49 6.16
C HIS A 384 -1.43 -11.52 5.85
N TYR A 385 -0.99 -12.61 5.24
CA TYR A 385 0.30 -12.70 4.60
C TYR A 385 0.21 -12.11 3.20
N SER A 386 1.01 -11.13 2.93
CA SER A 386 1.05 -10.50 1.62
C SER A 386 1.84 -11.33 0.62
N GLY A 387 1.39 -11.37 -0.63
CA GLY A 387 2.14 -11.96 -1.75
C GLY A 387 3.51 -11.33 -1.98
N GLN A 388 3.68 -10.08 -1.58
CA GLN A 388 4.92 -9.32 -1.65
C GLN A 388 5.90 -9.66 -0.51
N GLY A 389 5.47 -10.44 0.49
CA GLY A 389 6.28 -10.89 1.61
C GLY A 389 6.02 -10.16 2.93
N GLY A 390 5.08 -9.23 2.97
CA GLY A 390 4.64 -8.58 4.21
C GLY A 390 3.97 -9.57 5.15
N ARG A 391 4.27 -9.43 6.45
CA ARG A 391 3.72 -10.28 7.51
C ARG A 391 2.45 -9.67 8.11
N PRO A 392 1.55 -10.50 8.64
CA PRO A 392 0.33 -10.01 9.29
C PRO A 392 0.68 -9.19 10.52
N GLY A 393 -0.03 -8.07 10.69
CA GLY A 393 0.24 -7.18 11.80
C GLY A 393 -0.79 -6.07 11.97
N GLY A 394 -0.57 -5.28 13.01
CA GLY A 394 -1.30 -4.05 13.27
C GLY A 394 -0.36 -2.90 13.55
N VAL A 395 -0.79 -1.71 13.25
CA VAL A 395 -0.05 -0.47 13.48
C VAL A 395 -0.88 0.49 14.32
N TRP A 396 -0.21 1.11 15.29
CA TRP A 396 -0.73 2.29 15.99
C TRP A 396 0.20 3.46 15.73
N ARG A 397 -0.33 4.54 15.19
CA ARG A 397 0.42 5.77 14.98
C ARG A 397 -0.12 6.89 15.89
N ASP A 398 0.79 7.48 16.68
CA ASP A 398 0.50 8.55 17.63
C ASP A 398 1.51 9.69 17.39
N GLY A 399 1.08 10.72 16.68
CA GLY A 399 1.98 11.80 16.23
C GLY A 399 3.17 11.26 15.43
N PRO A 400 4.42 11.53 15.83
CA PRO A 400 5.60 11.03 15.14
C PRO A 400 5.92 9.55 15.41
N TRP A 401 5.27 8.93 16.41
CA TRP A 401 5.55 7.57 16.81
C TRP A 401 4.70 6.56 16.07
N LYS A 402 5.34 5.49 15.61
CA LYS A 402 4.69 4.36 14.91
C LYS A 402 5.10 3.05 15.57
N LEU A 403 4.11 2.35 16.14
CA LEU A 403 4.25 0.99 16.64
C LEU A 403 3.73 0.02 15.60
N ILE A 404 4.50 -1.00 15.27
CA ILE A 404 4.06 -2.17 14.47
C ILE A 404 4.09 -3.39 15.40
N GLU A 405 2.97 -4.14 15.46
CA GLU A 405 2.88 -5.41 16.17
C GLU A 405 2.62 -6.53 15.16
N PHE A 406 3.53 -7.51 15.06
CA PHE A 406 3.41 -8.67 14.19
C PHE A 406 2.63 -9.78 14.89
N TYR A 407 1.58 -10.29 14.26
CA TYR A 407 0.65 -11.21 14.91
C TYR A 407 1.17 -12.62 15.10
N GLU A 408 2.18 -13.03 14.33
CA GLU A 408 2.79 -14.37 14.42
C GLU A 408 3.41 -14.63 15.80
N THR A 409 4.15 -13.66 16.31
CA THR A 409 4.99 -13.81 17.52
C THR A 409 4.69 -12.76 18.59
N GLY A 410 3.86 -11.76 18.28
CA GLY A 410 3.69 -10.59 19.13
C GLY A 410 4.91 -9.66 19.14
N ARG A 411 5.88 -9.86 18.23
CA ARG A 411 7.05 -8.99 18.09
C ARG A 411 6.59 -7.56 17.77
N ARG A 412 7.25 -6.60 18.39
CA ARG A 412 6.95 -5.18 18.24
C ARG A 412 8.14 -4.40 17.74
N GLU A 413 7.86 -3.47 16.86
CA GLU A 413 8.83 -2.48 16.39
C GLU A 413 8.27 -1.08 16.64
N LEU A 414 9.11 -0.17 17.11
CA LEU A 414 8.74 1.22 17.39
C LEU A 414 9.68 2.17 16.67
N PHE A 415 9.11 3.13 15.94
CA PHE A 415 9.86 4.11 15.16
C PHE A 415 9.43 5.54 15.48
N HIS A 416 10.37 6.49 15.35
CA HIS A 416 10.09 7.93 15.42
C HIS A 416 10.23 8.53 14.02
N LEU A 417 9.15 8.63 13.27
CA LEU A 417 9.17 8.89 11.83
C LEU A 417 9.69 10.27 11.40
N GLU A 418 9.67 11.29 12.28
CA GLU A 418 10.30 12.59 11.97
C GLU A 418 11.83 12.52 12.01
N LYS A 419 12.40 11.66 12.87
CA LYS A 419 13.84 11.46 13.00
C LYS A 419 14.36 10.32 12.12
N ASP A 420 13.52 9.32 11.89
CA ASP A 420 13.81 8.11 11.12
C ASP A 420 12.64 7.75 10.19
N PRO A 421 12.43 8.54 9.12
CA PRO A 421 11.36 8.26 8.15
C PRO A 421 11.57 6.95 7.37
N SER A 422 12.77 6.38 7.44
CA SER A 422 13.15 5.13 6.79
C SER A 422 12.94 3.89 7.67
N GLU A 423 12.47 4.08 8.92
CA GLU A 423 12.19 2.99 9.87
C GLU A 423 13.40 2.03 10.03
N ASN A 424 14.60 2.63 10.11
CA ASN A 424 15.86 1.88 10.18
C ASN A 424 16.14 1.33 11.59
N ARG A 425 15.86 2.13 12.63
CA ARG A 425 16.18 1.78 14.00
C ARG A 425 14.92 1.48 14.81
N ASN A 426 14.78 0.23 15.22
CA ASN A 426 13.73 -0.19 16.14
C ASN A 426 14.06 0.27 17.58
N LEU A 427 13.22 1.15 18.12
CA LEU A 427 13.35 1.72 19.47
C LEU A 427 12.53 0.95 20.52
N ALA A 428 11.99 -0.23 20.20
CA ALA A 428 11.08 -0.93 21.09
C ALA A 428 11.71 -1.33 22.43
N LEU A 429 12.99 -1.62 22.46
CA LEU A 429 13.73 -1.93 23.70
C LEU A 429 14.01 -0.65 24.50
N ASP A 430 14.41 0.43 23.83
CA ASP A 430 14.76 1.71 24.45
C ASP A 430 13.52 2.42 25.04
N GLU A 431 12.36 2.26 24.40
CA GLU A 431 11.09 2.97 24.71
C GLU A 431 10.00 1.99 25.21
N SER A 432 10.34 1.04 26.06
CA SER A 432 9.46 -0.06 26.49
C SER A 432 8.14 0.40 27.13
N ILE A 433 8.14 1.53 27.85
CA ILE A 433 6.93 2.11 28.46
C ILE A 433 5.98 2.60 27.36
N ARG A 434 6.51 3.29 26.33
CA ARG A 434 5.75 3.76 25.17
C ARG A 434 5.16 2.61 24.37
N VAL A 435 5.97 1.56 24.13
CA VAL A 435 5.52 0.34 23.44
C VAL A 435 4.32 -0.28 24.16
N LYS A 436 4.38 -0.43 25.49
CA LYS A 436 3.26 -0.96 26.29
C LYS A 436 2.00 -0.11 26.16
N ALA A 437 2.13 1.22 26.24
CA ALA A 437 1.00 2.14 26.15
C ALA A 437 0.34 2.13 24.75
N MET A 438 1.17 2.16 23.69
CA MET A 438 0.65 2.14 22.31
C MET A 438 0.04 0.77 21.94
N ALA A 439 0.63 -0.34 22.41
CA ALA A 439 0.08 -1.68 22.20
C ALA A 439 -1.26 -1.86 22.93
N ALA A 440 -1.43 -1.30 24.12
CA ALA A 440 -2.71 -1.30 24.81
C ALA A 440 -3.78 -0.56 24.00
N LYS A 441 -3.48 0.65 23.50
CA LYS A 441 -4.38 1.43 22.63
C LYS A 441 -4.76 0.66 21.35
N LEU A 442 -3.79 -0.01 20.71
CA LEU A 442 -4.05 -0.86 19.54
C LEU A 442 -5.00 -2.02 19.87
N ASN A 443 -4.79 -2.66 21.02
CA ASN A 443 -5.66 -3.74 21.49
C ASN A 443 -7.08 -3.26 21.82
N ASP A 444 -7.22 -2.12 22.52
CA ASP A 444 -8.50 -1.51 22.85
C ASP A 444 -9.28 -1.16 21.59
N TRP A 445 -8.58 -0.60 20.57
CA TRP A 445 -9.20 -0.34 19.29
C TRP A 445 -9.67 -1.63 18.60
N ARG A 446 -8.83 -2.68 18.56
CA ARG A 446 -9.22 -3.99 17.99
C ARG A 446 -10.51 -4.54 18.63
N ASN A 447 -10.60 -4.44 19.94
CA ASN A 447 -11.78 -4.88 20.70
C ASN A 447 -13.01 -4.02 20.36
N SER A 448 -12.87 -2.69 20.35
CA SER A 448 -13.96 -1.76 20.06
C SER A 448 -14.46 -1.87 18.61
N ALA A 449 -13.54 -2.09 17.67
CA ALA A 449 -13.85 -2.28 16.26
C ALA A 449 -14.34 -3.71 15.93
N LYS A 450 -14.27 -4.64 16.90
CA LYS A 450 -14.65 -6.07 16.74
C LYS A 450 -13.95 -6.70 15.54
N VAL A 451 -12.66 -6.41 15.38
CA VAL A 451 -11.90 -6.91 14.24
C VAL A 451 -11.76 -8.44 14.27
N GLN A 452 -11.70 -9.03 13.11
CA GLN A 452 -11.41 -10.45 12.97
C GLN A 452 -9.92 -10.71 13.18
N LEU A 453 -9.62 -11.66 14.07
CA LEU A 453 -8.23 -12.06 14.38
C LEU A 453 -7.85 -13.33 13.62
N MET A 454 -6.57 -13.48 13.39
CA MET A 454 -5.99 -14.74 12.90
C MET A 454 -6.06 -15.83 13.97
N ARG A 455 -5.99 -17.08 13.54
CA ARG A 455 -5.98 -18.26 14.43
C ARG A 455 -4.78 -19.15 14.12
N PRO A 456 -4.28 -19.95 15.08
CA PRO A 456 -3.18 -20.87 14.84
C PRO A 456 -3.48 -21.83 13.68
N ASN A 457 -2.47 -22.09 12.85
CA ASN A 457 -2.57 -23.05 11.76
C ASN A 457 -2.20 -24.45 12.25
N PRO A 458 -3.15 -25.41 12.35
CA PRO A 458 -2.85 -26.76 12.83
C PRO A 458 -1.96 -27.56 11.88
N LYS A 459 -1.81 -27.11 10.63
CA LYS A 459 -0.94 -27.71 9.62
C LYS A 459 0.42 -27.00 9.52
N TYR A 460 0.74 -26.11 10.47
CA TYR A 460 1.99 -25.33 10.41
C TYR A 460 3.22 -26.24 10.44
N LEU A 461 4.02 -26.14 9.40
CA LEU A 461 5.24 -26.90 9.18
C LEU A 461 6.38 -25.90 8.87
N PRO A 462 7.14 -25.44 9.88
CA PRO A 462 8.19 -24.45 9.68
C PRO A 462 9.34 -25.04 8.86
N ASN A 463 9.79 -24.34 7.84
CA ASN A 463 10.97 -24.65 7.03
C ASN A 463 11.19 -26.16 6.83
N PRO A 464 10.27 -26.90 6.20
CA PRO A 464 10.36 -28.35 6.06
C PRO A 464 11.54 -28.74 5.17
N ALA A 465 12.03 -29.97 5.36
CA ALA A 465 13.02 -30.55 4.49
C ALA A 465 12.50 -30.67 3.04
N SER A 466 13.41 -30.47 2.09
CA SER A 466 13.18 -30.80 0.69
C SER A 466 13.12 -32.32 0.49
N LYS A 467 12.74 -32.76 -0.72
CA LYS A 467 12.71 -34.20 -1.07
C LYS A 467 14.07 -34.91 -0.85
N ASN A 468 15.17 -34.17 -0.90
CA ASN A 468 16.53 -34.68 -0.64
C ASN A 468 16.96 -34.55 0.82
N GLY A 469 16.04 -34.23 1.73
CA GLY A 469 16.32 -34.08 3.16
C GLY A 469 17.00 -32.76 3.55
N ILE A 470 17.28 -31.88 2.59
CA ILE A 470 17.93 -30.58 2.86
C ILE A 470 16.91 -29.62 3.46
N ILE A 471 17.24 -29.03 4.60
CA ILE A 471 16.48 -27.96 5.23
C ILE A 471 17.16 -26.62 4.89
N THR A 472 16.37 -25.67 4.35
CA THR A 472 16.88 -24.35 3.99
C THR A 472 16.16 -23.28 4.81
N LEU A 473 16.92 -22.55 5.63
CA LEU A 473 16.48 -21.47 6.50
C LEU A 473 16.76 -20.13 5.80
N HIS A 474 15.77 -19.63 5.08
CA HIS A 474 15.90 -18.36 4.36
C HIS A 474 15.78 -17.15 5.30
N GLY A 475 16.49 -16.06 5.00
CA GLY A 475 16.36 -14.80 5.74
C GLY A 475 14.91 -14.30 5.87
N LYS A 476 14.05 -14.55 4.86
CA LYS A 476 12.63 -14.16 4.88
C LYS A 476 11.78 -14.89 5.95
N THR A 477 12.23 -16.08 6.39
CA THR A 477 11.52 -16.87 7.42
C THR A 477 12.16 -16.73 8.80
N ALA A 478 13.20 -15.89 8.92
CA ALA A 478 13.83 -15.57 10.18
C ALA A 478 12.94 -14.68 11.05
N GLU A 479 13.00 -14.90 12.35
CA GLU A 479 12.67 -13.89 13.34
C GLU A 479 13.95 -13.16 13.76
N VAL A 480 13.82 -11.85 13.98
CA VAL A 480 14.95 -11.01 14.38
C VAL A 480 14.66 -10.33 15.71
N THR A 481 15.71 -10.12 16.49
CA THR A 481 15.68 -9.35 17.73
C THR A 481 16.74 -8.27 17.69
N GLY A 482 16.50 -7.16 18.38
CA GLY A 482 17.42 -6.04 18.46
C GLY A 482 16.93 -4.80 17.71
N ALA A 483 17.88 -3.93 17.39
CA ALA A 483 17.59 -2.58 16.93
C ALA A 483 17.67 -2.39 15.41
N MET A 484 18.62 -3.06 14.73
CA MET A 484 18.97 -2.75 13.35
C MET A 484 18.84 -3.93 12.39
N LEU A 485 19.17 -5.16 12.84
CA LEU A 485 19.09 -6.36 12.01
C LEU A 485 17.68 -6.58 11.51
N ARG A 486 17.55 -6.81 10.19
CA ARG A 486 16.25 -7.02 9.54
C ARG A 486 16.37 -7.83 8.26
N PHE A 487 15.25 -8.42 7.82
CA PHE A 487 15.17 -8.95 6.48
C PHE A 487 14.98 -7.80 5.47
N GLU A 488 15.70 -7.84 4.36
CA GLU A 488 15.64 -6.90 3.25
C GLU A 488 15.04 -7.59 2.02
N PRO A 489 13.76 -7.30 1.64
CA PRO A 489 13.04 -8.05 0.62
C PRO A 489 13.36 -7.63 -0.81
N LEU A 490 14.10 -6.54 -1.03
CA LEU A 490 14.43 -6.09 -2.38
C LEU A 490 15.09 -7.22 -3.19
N PRO A 491 14.74 -7.42 -4.49
CA PRO A 491 15.16 -8.59 -5.26
C PRO A 491 16.67 -8.83 -5.31
N HIS A 492 17.48 -7.78 -5.33
CA HIS A 492 18.94 -7.89 -5.32
C HIS A 492 19.54 -8.19 -3.94
N LYS A 493 18.74 -8.06 -2.86
CA LYS A 493 19.16 -8.32 -1.48
C LYS A 493 18.68 -9.69 -1.00
N GLN A 494 17.40 -9.85 -0.67
CA GLN A 494 16.79 -11.09 -0.16
C GLN A 494 17.62 -11.71 0.98
N THR A 495 17.99 -10.91 1.98
CA THR A 495 18.96 -11.26 3.03
C THR A 495 18.58 -10.69 4.38
N LEU A 496 19.06 -11.28 5.45
CA LEU A 496 19.21 -10.57 6.73
C LEU A 496 20.39 -9.61 6.59
N GLY A 497 20.13 -8.33 6.73
CA GLY A 497 21.10 -7.26 6.56
C GLY A 497 20.95 -6.17 7.63
N PHE A 498 21.70 -5.08 7.50
CA PHE A 498 21.82 -4.03 8.51
C PHE A 498 22.30 -4.55 9.89
N TRP A 499 23.08 -5.62 9.90
CA TRP A 499 23.64 -6.17 11.13
C TRP A 499 24.85 -5.36 11.61
N VAL A 500 24.56 -4.16 12.11
CA VAL A 500 25.57 -3.20 12.61
C VAL A 500 25.65 -3.12 14.13
N VAL A 501 24.72 -3.75 14.82
CA VAL A 501 24.70 -3.93 16.28
C VAL A 501 25.01 -5.38 16.61
N LYS A 502 26.04 -5.62 17.43
CA LYS A 502 26.51 -6.97 17.76
C LYS A 502 25.45 -7.79 18.51
N GLU A 503 24.69 -7.16 19.38
CA GLU A 503 23.66 -7.76 20.22
C GLU A 503 22.41 -8.18 19.45
N ASP A 504 22.23 -7.70 18.21
CA ASP A 504 21.14 -8.14 17.35
C ASP A 504 21.34 -9.61 16.97
N ALA A 505 20.24 -10.34 16.88
CA ALA A 505 20.26 -11.78 16.61
C ALA A 505 19.09 -12.21 15.72
N ALA A 506 19.23 -13.37 15.10
CA ALA A 506 18.17 -14.00 14.33
C ALA A 506 17.95 -15.44 14.76
N TRP A 507 16.76 -15.96 14.52
CA TRP A 507 16.45 -17.36 14.75
C TRP A 507 15.39 -17.87 13.78
N TRP A 508 15.36 -19.20 13.59
CA TRP A 508 14.40 -19.91 12.76
C TRP A 508 13.84 -21.11 13.52
N GLU A 509 12.57 -21.40 13.30
CA GLU A 509 12.03 -22.73 13.54
C GLU A 509 12.10 -23.55 12.27
N PHE A 510 12.31 -24.85 12.41
CA PHE A 510 12.31 -25.78 11.29
C PHE A 510 11.81 -27.16 11.73
N THR A 511 11.41 -27.97 10.76
CA THR A 511 10.99 -29.35 10.99
C THR A 511 12.09 -30.28 10.52
N LEU A 512 12.56 -31.11 11.44
CA LEU A 512 13.54 -32.16 11.22
C LEU A 512 12.81 -33.49 11.06
N ASP A 513 12.86 -34.08 9.86
CA ASP A 513 12.18 -35.35 9.58
C ASP A 513 12.94 -36.56 10.14
N LYS A 514 14.27 -36.52 10.10
CA LYS A 514 15.14 -37.62 10.53
C LYS A 514 16.27 -37.12 11.42
N ALA A 515 16.50 -37.83 12.53
CA ALA A 515 17.71 -37.64 13.34
C ALA A 515 18.94 -38.06 12.54
N GLY A 516 20.09 -37.45 12.80
CA GLY A 516 21.34 -37.77 12.10
C GLY A 516 22.33 -36.62 12.13
N GLU A 517 23.42 -36.82 11.38
CA GLU A 517 24.46 -35.82 11.19
C GLU A 517 24.11 -34.93 10.00
N TYR A 518 24.27 -33.63 10.17
CA TYR A 518 24.00 -32.60 9.17
C TYR A 518 25.19 -31.68 8.99
N GLN A 519 25.61 -31.48 7.74
CA GLN A 519 26.54 -30.41 7.40
C GLN A 519 25.79 -29.07 7.40
N VAL A 520 26.35 -28.10 8.12
CA VAL A 520 25.82 -26.73 8.16
C VAL A 520 26.56 -25.87 7.16
N GLU A 521 25.82 -25.26 6.25
CA GLU A 521 26.33 -24.31 5.25
C GLU A 521 25.64 -22.94 5.44
N ILE A 522 26.42 -21.86 5.43
CA ILE A 522 25.94 -20.49 5.46
C ILE A 522 26.19 -19.80 4.12
N LEU A 523 25.17 -19.14 3.55
CA LEU A 523 25.30 -18.28 2.37
C LEU A 523 25.36 -16.83 2.85
N GLN A 524 26.58 -16.26 2.90
CA GLN A 524 26.84 -14.94 3.43
C GLN A 524 27.38 -13.98 2.37
N GLY A 525 27.15 -12.66 2.60
CA GLY A 525 27.79 -11.54 1.93
C GLY A 525 28.47 -10.62 2.95
N CYS A 526 29.66 -10.11 2.64
CA CYS A 526 30.39 -9.22 3.52
C CYS A 526 31.19 -8.19 2.71
N GLY A 527 30.97 -6.91 3.03
CA GLY A 527 31.68 -5.80 2.41
C GLY A 527 33.12 -5.71 2.92
N ASN A 528 33.98 -5.05 2.13
CA ASN A 528 35.38 -4.81 2.48
C ASN A 528 35.47 -4.03 3.81
N GLY A 529 36.37 -4.45 4.69
CA GLY A 529 36.58 -3.87 6.03
C GLY A 529 35.56 -4.32 7.08
N SER A 530 34.61 -5.23 6.74
CA SER A 530 33.63 -5.78 7.67
C SER A 530 33.89 -7.25 8.02
N GLY A 531 34.92 -7.87 7.48
CA GLY A 531 35.25 -9.26 7.75
C GLY A 531 35.77 -9.49 9.19
N GLY A 532 35.84 -10.77 9.57
CA GLY A 532 36.40 -11.21 10.85
C GLY A 532 35.42 -11.29 12.02
N ALA A 533 34.14 -10.95 11.83
CA ALA A 533 33.12 -11.19 12.86
C ALA A 533 32.99 -12.70 13.11
N GLU A 534 32.85 -13.12 14.38
CA GLU A 534 32.58 -14.49 14.74
C GLU A 534 31.11 -14.68 15.02
N LEU A 535 30.49 -15.62 14.31
CA LEU A 535 29.08 -16.02 14.45
C LEU A 535 29.00 -17.33 15.23
N GLU A 536 27.99 -17.46 16.07
CA GLU A 536 27.55 -18.71 16.68
C GLU A 536 26.23 -19.15 16.01
N ILE A 537 26.22 -20.40 15.56
CA ILE A 537 25.03 -21.08 15.04
C ILE A 537 24.75 -22.23 16.02
N SER A 538 23.59 -22.16 16.71
CA SER A 538 23.25 -23.17 17.73
C SER A 538 21.88 -23.80 17.47
N ILE A 539 21.77 -25.12 17.77
CA ILE A 539 20.53 -25.90 17.72
C ILE A 539 20.49 -26.76 19.01
N GLY A 540 19.63 -26.41 19.96
CA GLY A 540 19.61 -27.05 21.27
C GLY A 540 20.93 -26.85 22.02
N ASN A 541 21.63 -27.96 22.36
CA ASN A 541 22.92 -27.94 23.04
C ASN A 541 24.13 -27.93 22.11
N GLU A 542 23.91 -28.14 20.82
CA GLU A 542 24.94 -28.15 19.80
C GLU A 542 25.21 -26.75 19.27
N SER A 543 26.47 -26.40 19.06
CA SER A 543 26.85 -25.11 18.47
C SER A 543 28.08 -25.21 17.59
N LEU A 544 28.11 -24.38 16.56
CA LEU A 544 29.20 -24.20 15.63
C LEU A 544 29.59 -22.72 15.57
N LYS A 545 30.87 -22.46 15.31
CA LYS A 545 31.37 -21.09 15.12
C LYS A 545 31.78 -20.89 13.67
N HIS A 546 31.47 -19.72 13.14
CA HIS A 546 31.85 -19.30 11.80
C HIS A 546 32.48 -17.92 11.80
N LYS A 547 33.65 -17.81 11.20
CA LYS A 547 34.30 -16.51 10.99
C LYS A 547 33.88 -15.92 9.67
N VAL A 548 33.21 -14.76 9.70
CA VAL A 548 32.72 -14.06 8.50
C VAL A 548 33.89 -13.66 7.60
N VAL A 549 33.82 -14.05 6.33
CA VAL A 549 34.83 -13.78 5.31
C VAL A 549 34.35 -12.65 4.40
N GLU A 550 35.22 -11.72 4.06
CA GLU A 550 34.94 -10.69 3.05
C GLU A 550 34.68 -11.34 1.69
N THR A 551 33.58 -10.94 1.05
CA THR A 551 33.17 -11.48 -0.26
C THR A 551 33.27 -10.44 -1.37
N GLY A 552 33.65 -9.19 -1.03
CA GLY A 552 33.75 -8.07 -1.96
C GLY A 552 32.51 -7.16 -1.97
N GLY A 553 31.47 -7.50 -1.18
CA GLY A 553 30.26 -6.70 -1.04
C GLY A 553 29.19 -7.41 -0.22
N PHE A 554 28.31 -6.64 0.42
CA PHE A 554 27.21 -7.22 1.22
C PHE A 554 26.21 -8.03 0.38
N GLN A 555 26.05 -7.75 -0.90
CA GLN A 555 25.20 -8.51 -1.83
C GLN A 555 26.00 -9.46 -2.74
N VAL A 556 27.29 -9.65 -2.49
CA VAL A 556 28.13 -10.67 -3.14
C VAL A 556 28.13 -11.93 -2.26
N PHE A 557 27.17 -12.82 -2.49
CA PHE A 557 26.97 -13.99 -1.63
C PHE A 557 27.83 -15.17 -2.06
N ARG A 558 28.48 -15.81 -1.05
CA ARG A 558 29.27 -17.05 -1.22
C ARG A 558 28.88 -18.07 -0.16
N PRO A 559 28.79 -19.36 -0.50
CA PRO A 559 28.56 -20.43 0.47
C PRO A 559 29.83 -20.78 1.23
N PHE A 560 29.68 -21.05 2.53
CA PHE A 560 30.75 -21.55 3.39
C PHE A 560 30.25 -22.71 4.23
N VAL A 561 31.00 -23.82 4.25
CA VAL A 561 30.76 -24.92 5.18
C VAL A 561 31.26 -24.49 6.56
N VAL A 562 30.36 -24.52 7.53
CA VAL A 562 30.65 -24.14 8.92
C VAL A 562 31.17 -25.33 9.73
N GLY A 563 30.57 -26.49 9.56
CA GLY A 563 30.90 -27.72 10.27
C GLY A 563 29.76 -28.73 10.20
N ASN A 564 29.85 -29.77 11.01
CA ASN A 564 28.77 -30.76 11.14
C ASN A 564 28.12 -30.64 12.52
N ILE A 565 26.84 -30.97 12.58
CA ILE A 565 26.05 -30.99 13.82
C ILE A 565 25.24 -32.27 13.89
N THR A 566 25.18 -32.90 15.05
CA THR A 566 24.40 -34.13 15.27
C THR A 566 23.08 -33.79 15.94
N LEU A 567 21.97 -34.12 15.29
CA LEU A 567 20.63 -33.90 15.81
C LEU A 567 19.99 -35.27 16.17
N GLU A 568 19.94 -35.55 17.44
CA GLU A 568 19.57 -36.88 17.96
C GLU A 568 18.08 -37.22 17.82
N THR A 569 17.20 -36.22 17.72
CA THR A 569 15.75 -36.43 17.66
C THR A 569 15.12 -35.64 16.52
N SER A 570 14.16 -36.26 15.82
CA SER A 570 13.30 -35.57 14.83
C SER A 570 12.32 -34.60 15.51
N GLY A 571 11.51 -33.88 14.69
CA GLY A 571 10.49 -32.97 15.15
C GLY A 571 10.86 -31.51 14.98
N ARG A 572 10.13 -30.64 15.67
CA ARG A 572 10.32 -29.19 15.60
C ARG A 572 11.58 -28.77 16.34
N LYS A 573 12.40 -27.98 15.70
CA LYS A 573 13.69 -27.48 16.21
C LYS A 573 13.78 -25.97 16.01
N ARG A 574 14.71 -25.37 16.76
CA ARG A 574 15.07 -23.95 16.58
C ARG A 574 16.57 -23.83 16.35
N LEU A 575 16.93 -23.01 15.35
CA LEU A 575 18.30 -22.57 15.12
C LEU A 575 18.43 -21.12 15.52
N ASP A 576 19.40 -20.79 16.37
CA ASP A 576 19.76 -19.43 16.75
C ASP A 576 21.05 -19.01 16.06
N LEU A 577 21.12 -17.76 15.61
CA LEU A 577 22.26 -17.12 14.97
C LEU A 577 22.61 -15.83 15.71
N LYS A 578 23.81 -15.74 16.29
CA LYS A 578 24.30 -14.61 17.09
C LYS A 578 25.69 -14.20 16.65
N ALA A 579 26.02 -12.92 16.79
CA ALA A 579 27.40 -12.45 16.65
C ALA A 579 28.11 -12.44 17.99
N LEU A 580 29.22 -13.21 18.10
CA LEU A 580 30.09 -13.22 19.26
C LEU A 580 31.06 -12.04 19.24
N SER A 581 31.46 -11.60 18.05
CA SER A 581 32.33 -10.43 17.87
C SER A 581 31.92 -9.63 16.61
N LYS A 582 32.28 -8.35 16.60
CA LYS A 582 32.07 -7.44 15.46
C LYS A 582 33.27 -6.48 15.38
N PRO A 583 34.37 -6.88 14.75
CA PRO A 583 35.56 -6.03 14.64
C PRO A 583 35.42 -4.90 13.66
N GLY A 584 34.59 -5.08 12.60
CA GLY A 584 34.32 -4.09 11.57
C GLY A 584 33.03 -3.30 11.79
N PRO A 585 32.65 -2.43 10.85
CA PRO A 585 31.42 -1.61 10.92
C PRO A 585 30.13 -2.43 10.89
N ALA A 586 30.14 -3.62 10.28
CA ALA A 586 29.00 -4.54 10.24
C ALA A 586 29.45 -5.99 10.49
N VAL A 587 28.52 -6.86 10.87
CA VAL A 587 28.75 -8.31 10.99
C VAL A 587 28.81 -8.96 9.61
N GLY A 588 27.89 -8.60 8.71
CA GLY A 588 27.71 -9.19 7.39
C GLY A 588 26.23 -9.47 7.10
N ASP A 589 25.94 -9.88 5.89
CA ASP A 589 24.61 -10.27 5.42
C ASP A 589 24.48 -11.79 5.37
N VAL A 590 23.36 -12.34 5.82
CA VAL A 590 23.07 -13.78 5.78
C VAL A 590 21.81 -14.03 4.96
N ARG A 591 21.96 -14.65 3.78
CA ARG A 591 20.83 -14.94 2.89
C ARG A 591 20.08 -16.18 3.31
N GLN A 592 20.82 -17.24 3.69
CA GLN A 592 20.25 -18.51 4.17
C GLN A 592 21.28 -19.33 4.94
N ILE A 593 20.76 -20.27 5.74
CA ILE A 593 21.53 -21.37 6.35
C ILE A 593 20.92 -22.68 5.84
N ARG A 594 21.76 -23.67 5.48
CA ARG A 594 21.32 -24.98 5.02
C ARG A 594 21.82 -26.07 5.97
N LEU A 595 20.93 -27.01 6.28
CA LEU A 595 21.26 -28.26 6.96
C LEU A 595 21.17 -29.37 5.92
N ILE A 596 22.32 -29.96 5.58
CA ILE A 596 22.46 -30.96 4.49
C ILE A 596 22.75 -32.31 5.16
N PRO A 597 21.86 -33.33 5.02
CA PRO A 597 22.07 -34.64 5.61
C PRO A 597 23.34 -35.32 5.07
N ARG A 598 24.06 -36.02 5.93
CA ARG A 598 25.25 -36.81 5.62
C ARG A 598 24.97 -38.30 5.62
#